data_e6ec98bf4f784f25835bcb494397e4c7
#
_entry.id   e6ec98bf4f784f25835bcb494397e4c7
#
_cell.length_a   1.000
_cell.length_b   1.000
_cell.length_c   1.000
_cell.angle_alpha   90.00
_cell.angle_beta   90.00
_cell.angle_gamma   90.00
#
_symmetry.space_group_name_H-M   'P 1'
#
loop_
_entity.id
_entity.type
_entity.pdbx_description
1 polymer ?
#
loop_
_entity_poly.entity_id
_entity_poly.type
_entity_poly.pdbx_seq_one_letter_code
_entity_poly.pdbx_strand_id
1 'polypeptide(L)'
;MPAFFHPSSGLASPARVDTPTQVAQYYHAARALQLNHGMLVAVPNHHDAAGVEVEEAIQAALLELDTLQISGRDVTPFVLKRVAEQTSGASLQSNIALIQNNAKVGADIAIAIAEQQNQQPIILHAHQLG
;
A
#
# COMPACT_ATOMS: atom_id res chain seq x y z
N MET A 1 -7.33 -4.57 -7.23
CA MET A 1 -6.24 -3.81 -6.58
C MET A 1 -6.52 -2.31 -6.69
N PRO A 2 -6.12 -1.47 -5.73
CA PRO A 2 -6.14 -0.03 -5.92
C PRO A 2 -5.13 0.41 -6.98
N ALA A 3 -5.42 1.54 -7.65
CA ALA A 3 -4.45 2.30 -8.43
C ALA A 3 -3.81 3.37 -7.56
N PHE A 4 -2.85 4.14 -8.10
CA PHE A 4 -2.15 5.16 -7.30
C PHE A 4 -3.07 6.36 -6.96
N PHE A 5 -3.82 6.86 -7.93
CA PHE A 5 -4.73 8.00 -7.78
C PHE A 5 -6.22 7.62 -7.78
N HIS A 6 -6.55 6.34 -7.88
CA HIS A 6 -7.94 5.87 -7.94
C HIS A 6 -8.13 4.64 -7.06
N PRO A 7 -9.26 4.47 -6.36
CA PRO A 7 -9.49 3.35 -5.46
C PRO A 7 -9.49 1.97 -6.16
N SER A 8 -9.65 1.92 -7.48
CA SER A 8 -9.65 0.67 -8.25
C SER A 8 -8.85 0.81 -9.54
N SER A 9 -7.97 -0.16 -9.82
CA SER A 9 -7.25 -0.28 -11.09
C SER A 9 -7.93 -1.21 -12.11
N GLY A 10 -9.06 -1.82 -11.76
CA GLY A 10 -9.67 -2.91 -12.54
C GLY A 10 -8.95 -4.26 -12.41
N LEU A 11 -7.76 -4.31 -11.81
CA LEU A 11 -7.01 -5.54 -11.61
C LEU A 11 -7.43 -6.26 -10.34
N ALA A 12 -7.57 -7.59 -10.40
CA ALA A 12 -7.83 -8.40 -9.23
C ALA A 12 -6.58 -8.53 -8.33
N SER A 13 -6.80 -8.65 -7.01
CA SER A 13 -5.76 -9.08 -6.07
C SER A 13 -6.01 -10.54 -5.68
N PRO A 14 -4.96 -11.28 -5.27
CA PRO A 14 -5.11 -12.68 -4.84
C PRO A 14 -6.03 -12.84 -3.62
N ALA A 15 -6.05 -11.86 -2.74
CA ALA A 15 -6.89 -11.85 -1.54
C ALA A 15 -7.40 -10.45 -1.26
N ARG A 16 -8.54 -10.36 -0.58
CA ARG A 16 -9.12 -9.14 -0.04
C ARG A 16 -9.33 -9.32 1.45
N VAL A 17 -8.99 -8.29 2.20
CA VAL A 17 -9.27 -8.14 3.62
C VAL A 17 -9.84 -6.75 3.87
N ASP A 18 -10.74 -6.63 4.83
CA ASP A 18 -11.47 -5.39 5.08
C ASP A 18 -11.12 -4.77 6.45
N THR A 19 -10.34 -5.49 7.28
CA THR A 19 -9.97 -5.02 8.63
C THR A 19 -8.52 -5.32 8.97
N PRO A 20 -7.87 -4.50 9.83
CA PRO A 20 -6.54 -4.77 10.39
C PRO A 20 -6.44 -6.12 11.09
N THR A 21 -7.52 -6.55 11.77
CA THR A 21 -7.62 -7.84 12.44
C THR A 21 -7.47 -9.01 11.47
N GLN A 22 -8.08 -8.92 10.28
CA GLN A 22 -7.92 -9.95 9.24
C GLN A 22 -6.49 -9.99 8.71
N VAL A 23 -5.82 -8.85 8.54
CA VAL A 23 -4.40 -8.81 8.16
C VAL A 23 -3.56 -9.51 9.21
N ALA A 24 -3.81 -9.26 10.50
CA ALA A 24 -3.11 -9.91 11.60
C ALA A 24 -3.33 -11.43 11.61
N GLN A 25 -4.54 -11.90 11.31
CA GLN A 25 -4.83 -13.33 11.17
C GLN A 25 -3.99 -13.99 10.05
N TYR A 26 -3.92 -13.34 8.86
CA TYR A 26 -3.04 -13.82 7.79
C TYR A 26 -1.58 -13.85 8.19
N TYR A 27 -1.10 -12.80 8.88
CA TYR A 27 0.26 -12.74 9.39
C TYR A 27 0.58 -13.90 10.34
N HIS A 28 -0.27 -14.12 11.35
CA HIS A 28 -0.05 -15.19 12.34
C HIS A 28 -0.18 -16.57 11.70
N ALA A 29 -1.11 -16.80 10.77
CA ALA A 29 -1.22 -18.05 10.03
C ALA A 29 0.05 -18.34 9.22
N ALA A 30 0.59 -17.34 8.52
CA ALA A 30 1.84 -17.48 7.78
C ALA A 30 3.01 -17.84 8.71
N ARG A 31 3.10 -17.21 9.87
CA ARG A 31 4.14 -17.52 10.88
C ARG A 31 3.99 -18.91 11.45
N ALA A 32 2.76 -19.36 11.76
CA ALA A 32 2.49 -20.72 12.25
C ALA A 32 2.90 -21.79 11.23
N LEU A 33 2.77 -21.50 9.95
CA LEU A 33 3.21 -22.35 8.84
C LEU A 33 4.72 -22.20 8.52
N GLN A 34 5.46 -21.40 9.29
CA GLN A 34 6.89 -21.11 9.07
C GLN A 34 7.20 -20.48 7.70
N LEU A 35 6.24 -19.76 7.11
CA LEU A 35 6.41 -19.05 5.87
C LEU A 35 7.18 -17.74 6.11
N ASN A 36 8.40 -17.65 5.59
CA ASN A 36 9.32 -16.51 5.78
C ASN A 36 9.25 -15.49 4.64
N HIS A 37 8.08 -15.26 4.05
CA HIS A 37 7.87 -14.23 3.04
C HIS A 37 7.30 -12.95 3.65
N GLY A 38 7.44 -11.84 2.93
CA GLY A 38 6.77 -10.58 3.25
C GLY A 38 5.31 -10.58 2.80
N MET A 39 4.52 -9.65 3.36
CA MET A 39 3.14 -9.42 2.97
C MET A 39 3.00 -7.99 2.45
N LEU A 40 2.44 -7.83 1.25
CA LEU A 40 2.08 -6.54 0.69
C LEU A 40 0.59 -6.29 0.92
N VAL A 41 0.28 -5.22 1.65
CA VAL A 41 -1.09 -4.75 1.88
C VAL A 41 -1.32 -3.50 1.04
N ALA A 42 -2.14 -3.61 0.00
CA ALA A 42 -2.48 -2.49 -0.87
C ALA A 42 -3.74 -1.79 -0.33
N VAL A 43 -3.61 -0.54 0.08
CA VAL A 43 -4.68 0.27 0.69
C VAL A 43 -5.26 1.22 -0.36
N PRO A 44 -6.59 1.26 -0.57
CA PRO A 44 -7.21 2.18 -1.50
C PRO A 44 -7.02 3.64 -1.10
N ASN A 45 -6.74 4.50 -2.08
CA ASN A 45 -6.81 5.94 -1.88
C ASN A 45 -8.27 6.40 -2.03
N HIS A 46 -8.81 7.00 -0.98
CA HIS A 46 -10.18 7.53 -0.97
C HIS A 46 -10.27 9.02 -1.34
N HIS A 47 -9.12 9.68 -1.49
CA HIS A 47 -9.03 11.03 -2.04
C HIS A 47 -8.80 10.94 -3.55
N ASP A 48 -9.91 10.92 -4.30
CA ASP A 48 -9.89 10.94 -5.75
C ASP A 48 -9.40 12.32 -6.21
N ALA A 49 -8.19 12.39 -6.71
CA ALA A 49 -7.80 13.52 -7.54
C ALA A 49 -8.51 13.33 -8.88
N ALA A 50 -9.27 14.29 -9.34
CA ALA A 50 -10.13 14.24 -10.53
C ALA A 50 -9.60 13.31 -11.65
N GLY A 51 -10.19 12.11 -11.76
CA GLY A 51 -9.57 10.92 -12.33
C GLY A 51 -9.08 11.05 -13.76
N VAL A 52 -9.80 11.76 -14.65
CA VAL A 52 -9.42 11.88 -16.08
C VAL A 52 -8.22 12.82 -16.26
N GLU A 53 -8.20 13.96 -15.56
CA GLU A 53 -7.12 14.94 -15.66
C GLU A 53 -5.79 14.40 -15.15
N VAL A 54 -5.82 13.56 -14.11
CA VAL A 54 -4.60 12.93 -13.57
C VAL A 54 -4.08 11.86 -14.52
N GLU A 55 -4.94 11.07 -15.13
CA GLU A 55 -4.51 10.05 -16.10
C GLU A 55 -3.88 10.68 -17.34
N GLU A 56 -4.48 11.73 -17.88
CA GLU A 56 -3.91 12.50 -18.99
C GLU A 56 -2.56 13.10 -18.61
N ALA A 57 -2.42 13.65 -17.40
CA ALA A 57 -1.18 14.20 -16.91
C ALA A 57 -0.09 13.12 -16.75
N ILE A 58 -0.45 11.92 -16.32
CA ILE A 58 0.49 10.78 -16.24
C ILE A 58 0.97 10.39 -17.63
N GLN A 59 0.05 10.23 -18.59
CA GLN A 59 0.41 9.85 -19.95
C GLN A 59 1.33 10.90 -20.60
N ALA A 60 1.04 12.20 -20.42
CA ALA A 60 1.90 13.28 -20.88
C ALA A 60 3.29 13.24 -20.23
N ALA A 61 3.36 13.01 -18.92
CA ALA A 61 4.63 12.90 -18.21
C ALA A 61 5.47 11.69 -18.66
N LEU A 62 4.83 10.56 -18.97
CA LEU A 62 5.52 9.37 -19.48
C LEU A 62 6.10 9.59 -20.90
N LEU A 63 5.39 10.29 -21.77
CA LEU A 63 5.91 10.67 -23.10
C LEU A 63 7.11 11.64 -23.00
N GLU A 64 7.07 12.55 -22.03
CA GLU A 64 8.16 13.49 -21.78
C GLU A 64 9.40 12.79 -21.21
N LEU A 65 9.20 11.76 -20.37
CA LEU A 65 10.25 10.88 -19.85
C LEU A 65 11.11 10.27 -20.96
N ASP A 66 10.46 9.70 -21.99
CA ASP A 66 11.13 9.07 -23.12
C ASP A 66 11.95 10.10 -23.90
N THR A 67 11.38 11.29 -24.10
CA THR A 67 12.04 12.40 -24.81
C THR A 67 13.28 12.90 -24.06
N LEU A 68 13.20 13.00 -22.73
CA LEU A 68 14.27 13.50 -21.86
C LEU A 68 15.24 12.39 -21.42
N GLN A 69 15.00 11.13 -21.82
CA GLN A 69 15.81 9.96 -21.46
C GLN A 69 15.99 9.78 -19.94
N ILE A 70 14.97 10.16 -19.15
CA ILE A 70 14.97 9.99 -17.71
C ILE A 70 14.70 8.52 -17.37
N SER A 71 15.53 7.92 -16.52
CA SER A 71 15.42 6.49 -16.18
C SER A 71 15.77 6.22 -14.72
N GLY A 72 15.50 4.99 -14.28
CA GLY A 72 15.85 4.53 -12.94
C GLY A 72 15.14 5.29 -11.82
N ARG A 73 15.89 5.70 -10.81
CA ARG A 73 15.37 6.34 -9.58
C ARG A 73 14.71 7.72 -9.81
N ASP A 74 15.02 8.38 -10.92
CA ASP A 74 14.56 9.74 -11.20
C ASP A 74 13.18 9.77 -11.89
N VAL A 75 12.70 8.61 -12.35
CA VAL A 75 11.38 8.46 -13.00
C VAL A 75 10.24 8.89 -12.09
N THR A 76 10.16 8.32 -10.90
CA THR A 76 9.04 8.59 -9.97
C THR A 76 8.97 10.05 -9.52
N PRO A 77 10.08 10.69 -9.07
CA PRO A 77 10.06 12.11 -8.73
C PRO A 77 9.65 13.01 -9.91
N PHE A 78 10.12 12.69 -11.12
CA PHE A 78 9.77 13.45 -12.31
C PHE A 78 8.26 13.37 -12.61
N VAL A 79 7.70 12.16 -12.69
CA VAL A 79 6.27 11.96 -12.97
C VAL A 79 5.41 12.65 -11.91
N LEU A 80 5.71 12.47 -10.62
CA LEU A 80 4.96 13.13 -9.54
C LEU A 80 4.99 14.65 -9.66
N LYS A 81 6.15 15.24 -10.00
CA LYS A 81 6.28 16.68 -10.19
C LYS A 81 5.43 17.17 -11.37
N ARG A 82 5.51 16.50 -12.52
CA ARG A 82 4.77 16.88 -13.72
C ARG A 82 3.25 16.77 -13.54
N VAL A 83 2.80 15.67 -12.93
CA VAL A 83 1.38 15.49 -12.60
C VAL A 83 0.89 16.56 -11.62
N ALA A 84 1.68 16.92 -10.60
CA ALA A 84 1.33 17.99 -9.67
C ALA A 84 1.22 19.36 -10.36
N GLU A 85 2.13 19.69 -11.28
CA GLU A 85 2.11 20.92 -12.06
C GLU A 85 0.87 20.99 -12.97
N GLN A 86 0.52 19.89 -13.66
CA GLN A 86 -0.61 19.85 -14.60
C GLN A 86 -1.97 19.81 -13.90
N THR A 87 -2.05 19.24 -12.71
CA THR A 87 -3.28 19.15 -11.91
C THR A 87 -3.45 20.30 -10.92
N SER A 88 -2.69 21.40 -11.04
CA SER A 88 -2.73 22.55 -10.13
C SER A 88 -2.59 22.16 -8.65
N GLY A 89 -1.84 21.11 -8.36
CA GLY A 89 -1.58 20.61 -7.01
C GLY A 89 -2.63 19.62 -6.45
N ALA A 90 -3.71 19.33 -7.16
CA ALA A 90 -4.72 18.38 -6.68
C ALA A 90 -4.15 16.98 -6.47
N SER A 91 -3.26 16.51 -7.37
CA SER A 91 -2.56 15.23 -7.21
C SER A 91 -1.61 15.21 -5.99
N LEU A 92 -1.00 16.34 -5.65
CA LEU A 92 -0.15 16.45 -4.46
C LEU A 92 -0.97 16.30 -3.18
N GLN A 93 -2.14 16.93 -3.10
CA GLN A 93 -3.05 16.78 -1.94
C GLN A 93 -3.54 15.34 -1.81
N SER A 94 -3.91 14.70 -2.92
CA SER A 94 -4.27 13.28 -2.94
C SER A 94 -3.13 12.38 -2.47
N ASN A 95 -1.90 12.66 -2.88
CA ASN A 95 -0.72 11.90 -2.44
C ASN A 95 -0.42 12.08 -0.94
N ILE A 96 -0.58 13.29 -0.40
CA ILE A 96 -0.43 13.54 1.04
C ILE A 96 -1.48 12.73 1.83
N ALA A 97 -2.74 12.78 1.41
CA ALA A 97 -3.81 12.02 2.04
C ALA A 97 -3.57 10.50 1.98
N LEU A 98 -3.07 9.99 0.84
CA LEU A 98 -2.66 8.60 0.66
C LEU A 98 -1.59 8.20 1.69
N ILE A 99 -0.52 8.99 1.84
CA ILE A 99 0.57 8.69 2.76
C ILE A 99 0.07 8.68 4.21
N GLN A 100 -0.74 9.65 4.60
CA GLN A 100 -1.34 9.72 5.93
C GLN A 100 -2.25 8.53 6.22
N ASN A 101 -3.10 8.13 5.26
CA ASN A 101 -3.96 6.97 5.39
C ASN A 101 -3.15 5.67 5.49
N ASN A 102 -2.12 5.51 4.67
CA ASN A 102 -1.23 4.34 4.72
C ASN A 102 -0.52 4.22 6.07
N ALA A 103 -0.04 5.34 6.62
CA ALA A 103 0.58 5.36 7.94
C ALA A 103 -0.40 4.96 9.05
N LYS A 104 -1.64 5.47 9.00
CA LYS A 104 -2.71 5.10 9.94
C LYS A 104 -3.05 3.62 9.85
N VAL A 105 -3.32 3.11 8.65
CA VAL A 105 -3.67 1.69 8.44
C VAL A 105 -2.51 0.78 8.87
N GLY A 106 -1.27 1.17 8.58
CA GLY A 106 -0.08 0.45 9.03
C GLY A 106 0.03 0.37 10.56
N ALA A 107 -0.27 1.46 11.27
CA ALA A 107 -0.32 1.48 12.73
C ALA A 107 -1.44 0.58 13.28
N ASP A 108 -2.65 0.65 12.70
CA ASP A 108 -3.78 -0.18 13.10
C ASP A 108 -3.48 -1.68 12.90
N ILE A 109 -2.80 -2.04 11.81
CA ILE A 109 -2.35 -3.41 11.55
C ILE A 109 -1.31 -3.86 12.58
N ALA A 110 -0.33 -3.02 12.91
CA ALA A 110 0.70 -3.34 13.89
C ALA A 110 0.09 -3.61 15.28
N ILE A 111 -0.87 -2.79 15.69
CA ILE A 111 -1.63 -2.98 16.94
C ILE A 111 -2.37 -4.32 16.90
N ALA A 112 -3.10 -4.61 15.83
CA ALA A 112 -3.87 -5.86 15.71
C ALA A 112 -2.97 -7.11 15.76
N ILE A 113 -1.78 -7.06 15.15
CA ILE A 113 -0.78 -8.14 15.21
C ILE A 113 -0.31 -8.36 16.67
N ALA A 114 0.02 -7.27 17.37
CA ALA A 114 0.50 -7.35 18.76
C ALA A 114 -0.59 -7.88 19.71
N GLU A 115 -1.83 -7.42 19.56
CA GLU A 115 -2.96 -7.87 20.39
C GLU A 115 -3.26 -9.36 20.22
N GLN A 116 -3.25 -9.87 18.98
CA GLN A 116 -3.48 -11.30 18.71
C GLN A 116 -2.32 -12.17 19.20
N GLN A 117 -1.09 -11.67 19.17
CA GLN A 117 0.06 -12.39 19.74
C GLN A 117 -0.11 -12.61 21.25
N ASN A 118 -0.62 -11.60 21.95
CA ASN A 118 -0.87 -11.69 23.41
C ASN A 118 -2.05 -12.59 23.77
N GLN A 119 -2.96 -12.88 22.84
CA GLN A 119 -4.11 -13.76 23.03
C GLN A 119 -3.83 -15.24 22.74
N GLN A 120 -2.70 -15.55 22.09
CA GLN A 120 -2.30 -16.94 21.92
C GLN A 120 -1.88 -17.51 23.28
N PRO A 121 -2.50 -18.61 23.74
CA PRO A 121 -2.08 -19.25 24.99
C PRO A 121 -0.61 -19.63 24.84
N ILE A 122 0.18 -19.33 25.88
CA ILE A 122 1.57 -19.79 25.98
C ILE A 122 1.49 -21.33 26.02
N ILE A 123 1.65 -21.97 24.87
CA ILE A 123 1.90 -23.40 24.81
C ILE A 123 3.31 -23.55 25.35
N LEU A 124 3.42 -23.72 26.68
CA LEU A 124 4.64 -24.14 27.30
C LEU A 124 5.06 -25.44 26.61
N HIS A 125 6.15 -25.38 25.87
CA HIS A 125 6.81 -26.55 25.34
C HIS A 125 7.31 -27.37 26.52
N ALA A 126 6.43 -28.23 27.04
CA ALA A 126 6.78 -29.28 27.99
C ALA A 126 7.55 -30.38 27.21
N HIS A 127 8.69 -30.02 26.66
CA HIS A 127 9.63 -30.95 26.06
C HIS A 127 11.04 -30.60 26.48
N GLN A 128 11.30 -30.75 27.78
CA GLN A 128 12.64 -31.02 28.35
C GLN A 128 12.50 -31.49 29.81
N LEU A 129 11.96 -32.67 29.99
CA LEU A 129 12.26 -33.53 31.16
C LEU A 129 12.14 -34.97 30.69
N GLY A 130 13.27 -35.49 30.22
CA GLY A 130 13.48 -36.89 29.92
C GLY A 130 14.94 -37.13 29.71
#